data_1d1cf089a9bed16af06f84504f95a0b8
#
_entry.id   1d1cf089a9bed16af06f84504f95a0b8
#
_cell.length_a   1.000
_cell.length_b   1.000
_cell.length_c   1.000
_cell.angle_alpha   90.00
_cell.angle_beta   90.00
_cell.angle_gamma   90.00
#
_symmetry.space_group_name_H-M   'P 1'
#
loop_
_entity.id
_entity.type
_entity.pdbx_description
1 polymer ?
#
loop_
_entity_poly.entity_id
_entity_poly.type
_entity_poly.pdbx_seq_one_letter_code
_entity_poly.pdbx_strand_id
1 'polypeptide(L)'
;MADNSILSRLDGLKLKYEETGQKLTDPEVIADVKQFVQLNKEYKELEPIIETSERYRTALANLAEAKDILSNDKDEEMREMARGEITE
;
A
#
# COMPACT_ATOMS: atom_id res chain seq x y z
N MET A 1 1.18 -3.93 18.39
CA MET A 1 -0.14 -4.08 17.81
C MET A 1 -0.05 -4.68 16.41
N ALA A 2 -0.96 -5.62 16.10
CA ALA A 2 -0.90 -6.39 14.86
C ALA A 2 -0.93 -5.50 13.60
N ASP A 3 -1.77 -4.47 13.59
CA ASP A 3 -1.94 -3.57 12.43
C ASP A 3 -0.67 -2.79 12.11
N ASN A 4 0.03 -2.30 13.12
CA ASN A 4 1.29 -1.59 12.94
C ASN A 4 2.38 -2.52 12.41
N SER A 5 2.37 -3.79 12.83
CA SER A 5 3.32 -4.79 12.36
C SER A 5 3.12 -5.09 10.87
N ILE A 6 1.86 -5.22 10.44
CA ILE A 6 1.53 -5.45 9.02
C ILE A 6 1.93 -4.25 8.17
N LEU A 7 1.55 -3.04 8.59
CA LEU A 7 1.90 -1.81 7.88
C LEU A 7 3.40 -1.60 7.78
N SER A 8 4.13 -1.94 8.86
CA SER A 8 5.59 -1.85 8.86
C SER A 8 6.22 -2.79 7.82
N ARG A 9 5.70 -4.01 7.70
CA ARG A 9 6.15 -4.97 6.69
C ARG A 9 5.84 -4.48 5.28
N LEU A 10 4.65 -3.92 5.07
CA LEU A 10 4.26 -3.38 3.77
C LEU A 10 5.13 -2.18 3.38
N ASP A 11 5.50 -1.34 4.33
CA ASP A 11 6.42 -0.22 4.11
C ASP A 11 7.80 -0.73 3.68
N GLY A 12 8.30 -1.78 4.32
CA GLY A 12 9.56 -2.41 3.94
C GLY A 12 9.54 -2.97 2.52
N LEU A 13 8.44 -3.61 2.13
CA LEU A 13 8.27 -4.14 0.78
C LEU A 13 8.18 -3.01 -0.26
N LYS A 14 7.50 -1.92 0.08
CA LYS A 14 7.40 -0.75 -0.79
C LYS A 14 8.78 -0.12 -1.02
N LEU A 15 9.57 0.01 0.03
CA LEU A 15 10.91 0.53 -0.07
C LEU A 15 11.79 -0.36 -0.96
N LYS A 16 11.71 -1.67 -0.78
CA LYS A 16 12.43 -2.63 -1.60
C LYS A 16 12.02 -2.53 -3.06
N TYR A 17 10.72 -2.38 -3.33
CA TYR A 17 10.19 -2.21 -4.68
C TYR A 17 10.78 -0.96 -5.34
N GLU A 18 10.76 0.17 -4.64
CA GLU A 18 11.30 1.44 -5.13
C GLU A 18 12.81 1.35 -5.39
N GLU A 19 13.55 0.75 -4.47
CA GLU A 19 15.01 0.56 -4.62
C GLU A 19 15.33 -0.34 -5.81
N THR A 20 14.57 -1.43 -5.98
CA THR A 20 14.76 -2.34 -7.11
C THR A 20 14.46 -1.61 -8.43
N GLY A 21 13.39 -0.82 -8.47
CA GLY A 21 13.06 0.00 -9.63
C GLY A 21 14.19 0.96 -10.03
N GLN A 22 14.81 1.60 -9.03
CA GLN A 22 15.94 2.48 -9.26
C GLN A 22 17.16 1.73 -9.79
N LYS A 23 17.46 0.56 -9.24
CA LYS A 23 18.57 -0.28 -9.71
C LYS A 23 18.39 -0.71 -11.17
N LEU A 24 17.17 -0.92 -11.60
CA LEU A 24 16.86 -1.28 -12.99
C LEU A 24 17.20 -0.17 -13.99
N THR A 25 17.38 1.06 -13.53
CA THR A 25 17.78 2.19 -14.37
C THR A 25 19.29 2.47 -14.31
N ASP A 26 20.01 1.75 -13.46
CA ASP A 26 21.46 1.92 -13.30
C ASP A 26 22.20 1.28 -14.48
N PRO A 27 23.05 2.04 -15.21
CA PRO A 27 23.79 1.49 -16.33
C PRO A 27 24.68 0.29 -15.98
N GLU A 28 25.25 0.26 -14.78
CA GLU A 28 26.07 -0.87 -14.33
C GLU A 28 25.25 -2.14 -14.17
N VAL A 29 24.02 -2.01 -13.66
CA VAL A 29 23.08 -3.12 -13.51
C VAL A 29 22.62 -3.59 -14.88
N ILE A 30 22.29 -2.66 -15.79
CA ILE A 30 21.85 -2.98 -17.14
C ILE A 30 22.96 -3.74 -17.90
N ALA A 31 24.22 -3.38 -17.67
CA ALA A 31 25.35 -4.07 -18.29
C ALA A 31 25.56 -5.48 -17.77
N ASP A 32 25.13 -5.76 -16.54
CA ASP A 32 25.17 -7.11 -15.96
C ASP A 32 23.84 -7.82 -16.22
N VAL A 33 23.80 -8.62 -17.27
CA VAL A 33 22.55 -9.27 -17.72
C VAL A 33 21.94 -10.14 -16.63
N LYS A 34 22.74 -10.89 -15.90
CA LYS A 34 22.23 -11.78 -14.83
C LYS A 34 21.59 -10.97 -13.72
N GLN A 35 22.24 -9.91 -13.28
CA GLN A 35 21.72 -9.03 -12.24
C GLN A 35 20.45 -8.33 -12.70
N PHE A 36 20.44 -7.82 -13.92
CA PHE A 36 19.27 -7.15 -14.49
C PHE A 36 18.07 -8.07 -14.56
N VAL A 37 18.23 -9.30 -15.03
CA VAL A 37 17.14 -10.29 -15.14
C VAL A 37 16.60 -10.62 -13.74
N GLN A 38 17.48 -10.84 -12.78
CA GLN A 38 17.09 -11.15 -11.40
C GLN A 38 16.30 -10.00 -10.76
N LEU A 39 16.80 -8.78 -10.88
CA LEU A 39 16.14 -7.61 -10.32
C LEU A 39 14.80 -7.33 -10.99
N ASN A 40 14.72 -7.51 -12.32
CA ASN A 40 13.48 -7.32 -13.05
C ASN A 40 12.41 -8.34 -12.62
N LYS A 41 12.83 -9.58 -12.36
CA LYS A 41 11.93 -10.62 -11.85
C LYS A 41 11.40 -10.26 -10.46
N GLU A 42 12.28 -9.83 -9.57
CA GLU A 42 11.89 -9.40 -8.21
C GLU A 42 10.93 -8.20 -8.28
N TYR A 43 11.21 -7.24 -9.14
CA TYR A 43 10.38 -6.07 -9.33
C TYR A 43 8.96 -6.45 -9.74
N LYS A 44 8.83 -7.34 -10.73
CA LYS A 44 7.53 -7.81 -11.21
C LYS A 44 6.77 -8.64 -10.16
N GLU A 45 7.48 -9.40 -9.36
CA GLU A 45 6.88 -10.18 -8.28
C GLU A 45 6.34 -9.30 -7.16
N LEU A 46 7.01 -8.16 -6.89
CA LEU A 46 6.58 -7.22 -5.86
C LEU A 46 5.41 -6.35 -6.29
N GLU A 47 5.25 -6.10 -7.58
CA GLU A 47 4.22 -5.21 -8.12
C GLU A 47 2.80 -5.53 -7.62
N PRO A 48 2.28 -6.76 -7.73
CA PRO A 48 0.95 -7.06 -7.23
C PRO A 48 0.83 -6.94 -5.72
N ILE A 49 1.90 -7.21 -4.98
CA ILE A 49 1.94 -7.05 -3.53
C ILE A 49 1.80 -5.56 -3.16
N ILE A 50 2.50 -4.69 -3.88
CA ILE A 50 2.44 -3.25 -3.65
C ILE A 50 1.05 -2.70 -3.99
N GLU A 51 0.46 -3.11 -5.10
CA GLU A 51 -0.91 -2.71 -5.47
C GLU A 51 -1.92 -3.10 -4.39
N THR A 52 -1.83 -4.34 -3.90
CA THR A 52 -2.70 -4.83 -2.83
C THR A 52 -2.50 -4.03 -1.54
N SER A 53 -1.25 -3.70 -1.20
CA SER A 53 -0.95 -2.94 0.00
C SER A 53 -1.52 -1.52 -0.06
N GLU A 54 -1.49 -0.88 -1.23
CA GLU A 54 -2.06 0.45 -1.40
C GLU A 54 -3.59 0.43 -1.24
N ARG A 55 -4.25 -0.59 -1.76
CA ARG A 55 -5.69 -0.78 -1.58
C ARG A 55 -6.03 -0.98 -0.11
N TYR A 56 -5.23 -1.76 0.60
CA TYR A 56 -5.41 -2.01 2.02
C TYR A 56 -5.29 -0.72 2.83
N ARG A 57 -4.28 0.11 2.55
CA ARG A 57 -4.10 1.40 3.20
C ARG A 57 -5.26 2.34 2.95
N THR A 58 -5.74 2.40 1.71
CA THR A 58 -6.88 3.23 1.34
C THR A 58 -8.13 2.79 2.09
N ALA A 59 -8.38 1.48 2.16
CA ALA A 59 -9.52 0.94 2.88
C ALA A 59 -9.45 1.27 4.38
N LEU A 60 -8.27 1.17 5.00
CA LEU A 60 -8.09 1.53 6.41
C LEU A 60 -8.32 3.02 6.66
N ALA A 61 -7.82 3.87 5.76
CA ALA A 61 -8.01 5.32 5.88
C ALA A 61 -9.49 5.69 5.76
N ASN A 62 -10.20 5.10 4.80
CA ASN A 62 -11.63 5.33 4.61
C ASN A 62 -12.44 4.86 5.81
N LEU A 63 -12.09 3.71 6.36
CA LEU A 63 -12.77 3.18 7.55
C LEU A 63 -12.56 4.10 8.76
N ALA A 64 -11.34 4.57 8.97
CA ALA A 64 -11.03 5.47 10.07
C ALA A 64 -11.81 6.80 9.94
N GLU A 65 -11.87 7.35 8.72
CA GLU A 65 -12.62 8.56 8.43
C GLU A 65 -14.12 8.38 8.69
N ALA A 66 -14.69 7.26 8.23
CA ALA A 66 -16.09 6.95 8.46
C ALA A 66 -16.42 6.81 9.94
N LYS A 67 -15.56 6.15 10.71
CA LYS A 67 -15.71 6.01 12.16
C LYS A 67 -15.62 7.35 12.87
N ASP A 68 -14.73 8.24 12.41
CA ASP A 68 -14.57 9.56 12.97
C ASP A 68 -15.84 10.40 12.76
N ILE A 69 -16.41 10.36 11.58
CA ILE A 69 -17.67 11.02 11.27
C ILE A 69 -18.79 10.52 12.19
N LEU A 70 -18.91 9.21 12.37
CA LEU A 70 -19.93 8.62 13.23
C LEU A 70 -19.76 9.03 14.70
N SER A 71 -18.53 9.20 15.15
CA SER A 71 -18.22 9.55 16.54
C SER A 71 -18.41 11.03 16.84
N ASN A 72 -18.07 11.89 15.89
CA ASN A 72 -17.94 13.33 16.14
C ASN A 72 -19.04 14.17 15.50
N ASP A 73 -19.71 13.66 14.48
CA ASP A 73 -20.75 14.39 13.78
C ASP A 73 -22.11 14.12 14.41
N LYS A 74 -22.85 15.19 14.69
CA LYS A 74 -24.21 15.13 15.24
C LYS A 74 -25.27 15.18 14.15
N ASP A 75 -24.87 15.41 12.90
CA ASP A 75 -25.77 15.44 11.75
C ASP A 75 -26.14 14.00 11.37
N GLU A 76 -27.44 13.70 11.44
CA GLU A 76 -27.94 12.36 11.19
C GLU A 76 -27.69 11.88 9.76
N GLU A 77 -27.76 12.78 8.78
CA GLU A 77 -27.48 12.45 7.38
C GLU A 77 -26.03 12.03 7.19
N MET A 78 -25.09 12.74 7.78
CA MET A 78 -23.68 12.40 7.72
C MET A 78 -23.39 11.06 8.40
N ARG A 79 -24.07 10.79 9.51
CA ARG A 79 -23.91 9.51 10.20
C ARG A 79 -24.42 8.33 9.36
N GLU A 80 -25.53 8.52 8.65
CA GLU A 80 -26.05 7.48 7.76
C GLU A 80 -25.11 7.21 6.58
N MET A 81 -24.54 8.27 6.01
CA MET A 81 -23.55 8.12 4.93
C MET A 81 -22.33 7.35 5.42
N ALA A 82 -21.83 7.66 6.60
CA ALA A 82 -20.69 6.97 7.17
C ALA A 82 -20.99 5.49 7.46
N ARG A 83 -22.21 5.18 7.90
CA ARG A 83 -22.63 3.78 8.10
C ARG A 83 -22.64 3.02 6.78
N GLY A 84 -23.08 3.65 5.69
CA GLY A 84 -23.06 3.06 4.37
C GLY A 84 -21.65 2.69 3.94
N GLU A 85 -20.67 3.56 4.16
CA GLU A 85 -19.28 3.28 3.86
C GLU A 85 -18.71 2.13 4.68
N ILE A 86 -19.05 2.05 5.96
CA ILE A 86 -18.57 0.98 6.84
C ILE A 86 -19.12 -0.37 6.43
N THR A 87 -20.37 -0.41 5.99
CA THR A 87 -21.03 -1.68 5.61
C THR A 87 -20.64 -2.17 4.23
N GLU A 88 -20.10 -1.32 3.40
CA GLU A 88 -19.58 -1.70 2.08
C GLU A 88 -18.20 -2.35 2.19
#